data_b9f2f9061dae1ff32fc1a2ec6672f6b5
#
_entry.id   b9f2f9061dae1ff32fc1a2ec6672f6b5
#
_cell.length_a   1.000
_cell.length_b   1.000
_cell.length_c   1.000
_cell.angle_alpha   90.00
_cell.angle_beta   90.00
_cell.angle_gamma   90.00
#
_symmetry.space_group_name_H-M   'P 1'
#
loop_
_entity.id
_entity.type
_entity.pdbx_description
1 polymer ?
#
loop_
_entity_poly.entity_id
_entity_poly.type
_entity_poly.pdbx_seq_one_letter_code
_entity_poly.pdbx_strand_id
1 'polypeptide(L)'
;MSGSPITMENGVLVIPDNPIVHYIEGDGIGVDITPVMIEVVDAAVSKAYAGAKSITWSETLAGEKAFNNTGEWLPEATLDAMRTGLVSIKGPLTTPVGGGIRSLNVALRQKLDLFACVRPVRWYEGTPSPVKSPGDVDMIIFRENSEDVYAGIEWEAGSPEVAKVMDFLVNEMGVDKIRFPNTSGIGIKPISKEGTARIVRAAIQYAVDNDKDSVTLVHKGNIMKFTEGGFRDWGYELAKDEFGATELDGGPWCTFENPKTGNTITIKDVIADAMLQQIITRPAEYGVLATMNLNGDYISDALAAQVGGIGIAPGANINYDTGISIFEATHGTAPKYAGQDKVNPGSLILSAEMMLRHMGWTEAADLIVSGMEGAISAKTVTYDFERLMDDAELLSCSEFGKAIISHM
;
A
#
# COMPACT_ATOMS: atom_id res chain seq x y z
N MET A 1 22.56 19.29 11.85
CA MET A 1 21.70 19.60 13.04
C MET A 1 21.20 18.27 13.59
N SER A 2 21.04 18.09 14.88
CA SER A 2 20.42 16.88 15.43
C SER A 2 18.92 16.91 15.09
N GLY A 3 18.39 15.85 14.50
CA GLY A 3 16.96 15.74 14.18
C GLY A 3 16.08 15.75 15.43
N SER A 4 14.81 16.06 15.25
CA SER A 4 13.78 16.05 16.30
C SER A 4 12.79 14.92 16.07
N PRO A 5 12.28 14.26 17.13
CA PRO A 5 11.29 13.20 16.97
C PRO A 5 9.95 13.74 16.45
N ILE A 6 9.28 12.95 15.62
CA ILE A 6 7.87 13.15 15.30
C ILE A 6 7.04 12.71 16.51
N THR A 7 6.01 13.47 16.86
CA THR A 7 5.11 13.16 17.99
C THR A 7 3.65 13.12 17.53
N MET A 8 2.79 12.60 18.37
CA MET A 8 1.35 12.60 18.13
C MET A 8 0.63 13.34 19.26
N GLU A 9 -0.13 14.36 18.94
CA GLU A 9 -0.90 15.15 19.89
C GLU A 9 -2.37 15.18 19.49
N ASN A 10 -3.24 14.74 20.37
CA ASN A 10 -4.69 14.67 20.12
C ASN A 10 -5.08 13.94 18.82
N GLY A 11 -4.35 12.87 18.47
CA GLY A 11 -4.60 12.09 17.26
C GLY A 11 -4.04 12.69 15.96
N VAL A 12 -3.25 13.75 16.05
CA VAL A 12 -2.61 14.43 14.91
C VAL A 12 -1.09 14.36 15.03
N LEU A 13 -0.42 14.03 13.93
CA LEU A 13 1.05 14.04 13.87
C LEU A 13 1.57 15.49 13.96
N VAL A 14 2.54 15.69 14.83
CA VAL A 14 3.29 16.95 14.96
C VAL A 14 4.65 16.76 14.33
N ILE A 15 4.87 17.39 13.19
CA ILE A 15 6.07 17.24 12.37
C ILE A 15 7.00 18.43 12.61
N PRO A 16 8.19 18.25 13.18
CA PRO A 16 9.18 19.34 13.31
C PRO A 16 9.80 19.68 11.96
N ASP A 17 10.46 20.84 11.87
CA ASP A 17 11.15 21.27 10.63
C ASP A 17 12.36 20.39 10.26
N ASN A 18 12.88 19.59 11.21
CA ASN A 18 13.94 18.61 10.99
C ASN A 18 13.58 17.27 11.66
N PRO A 19 12.59 16.52 11.13
CA PRO A 19 12.16 15.25 11.72
C PRO A 19 13.23 14.17 11.55
N ILE A 20 13.29 13.26 12.51
CA ILE A 20 13.97 11.99 12.36
C ILE A 20 13.02 11.03 11.64
N VAL A 21 13.39 10.54 10.45
CA VAL A 21 12.66 9.51 9.72
C VAL A 21 13.51 8.25 9.67
N HIS A 22 12.96 7.17 10.19
CA HIS A 22 13.63 5.86 10.13
C HIS A 22 13.46 5.25 8.75
N TYR A 23 14.54 4.63 8.24
CA TYR A 23 14.46 3.91 6.99
C TYR A 23 15.13 2.54 7.06
N ILE A 24 14.65 1.61 6.24
CA ILE A 24 15.30 0.33 5.95
C ILE A 24 15.76 0.38 4.51
N GLU A 25 17.07 0.19 4.27
CA GLU A 25 17.64 0.17 2.91
C GLU A 25 16.95 -0.88 2.02
N GLY A 26 16.66 -2.05 2.60
CA GLY A 26 16.05 -3.17 1.90
C GLY A 26 17.07 -4.15 1.32
N ASP A 27 16.55 -5.25 0.80
CA ASP A 27 17.33 -6.33 0.19
C ASP A 27 17.32 -6.21 -1.34
N GLY A 28 18.22 -6.94 -2.00
CA GLY A 28 18.30 -6.97 -3.45
C GLY A 28 18.50 -5.58 -4.05
N ILE A 29 17.55 -5.12 -4.88
CA ILE A 29 17.61 -3.78 -5.50
C ILE A 29 17.42 -2.63 -4.51
N GLY A 30 17.13 -2.91 -3.25
CA GLY A 30 17.05 -1.89 -2.18
C GLY A 30 18.31 -1.04 -2.10
N VAL A 31 19.48 -1.64 -2.29
CA VAL A 31 20.79 -0.95 -2.29
C VAL A 31 20.94 0.09 -3.41
N ASP A 32 20.22 -0.09 -4.51
CA ASP A 32 20.23 0.84 -5.65
C ASP A 32 19.18 1.95 -5.46
N ILE A 33 17.91 1.59 -5.13
CA ILE A 33 16.78 2.52 -5.17
C ILE A 33 16.68 3.40 -3.92
N THR A 34 17.11 2.92 -2.75
CA THR A 34 16.94 3.67 -1.49
C THR A 34 17.83 4.90 -1.41
N PRO A 35 19.13 4.85 -1.78
CA PRO A 35 19.96 6.06 -1.86
C PRO A 35 19.42 7.10 -2.85
N VAL A 36 18.90 6.65 -4.02
CA VAL A 36 18.31 7.52 -5.02
C VAL A 36 17.04 8.19 -4.51
N MET A 37 16.18 7.45 -3.79
CA MET A 37 15.00 8.03 -3.15
C MET A 37 15.38 9.11 -2.14
N ILE A 38 16.37 8.87 -1.28
CA ILE A 38 16.85 9.86 -0.30
C ILE A 38 17.34 11.12 -1.00
N GLU A 39 18.15 11.00 -2.07
CA GLU A 39 18.65 12.13 -2.84
C GLU A 39 17.51 12.97 -3.45
N VAL A 40 16.50 12.31 -4.03
CA VAL A 40 15.33 12.98 -4.63
C VAL A 40 14.50 13.71 -3.57
N VAL A 41 14.25 13.07 -2.43
CA VAL A 41 13.48 13.67 -1.32
C VAL A 41 14.21 14.88 -0.74
N ASP A 42 15.51 14.76 -0.47
CA ASP A 42 16.30 15.85 0.09
C ASP A 42 16.35 17.05 -0.86
N ALA A 43 16.46 16.82 -2.17
CA ALA A 43 16.42 17.87 -3.19
C ALA A 43 15.04 18.56 -3.22
N ALA A 44 13.96 17.79 -3.19
CA ALA A 44 12.59 18.33 -3.17
C ALA A 44 12.32 19.18 -1.92
N VAL A 45 12.68 18.67 -0.74
CA VAL A 45 12.51 19.38 0.55
C VAL A 45 13.34 20.65 0.58
N SER A 46 14.62 20.57 0.18
CA SER A 46 15.50 21.75 0.14
C SER A 46 14.96 22.84 -0.80
N LYS A 47 14.44 22.45 -1.97
CA LYS A 47 13.87 23.36 -2.96
C LYS A 47 12.56 23.97 -2.49
N ALA A 48 11.63 23.16 -1.98
CA ALA A 48 10.31 23.60 -1.53
C ALA A 48 10.38 24.61 -0.38
N TYR A 49 11.31 24.41 0.54
CA TYR A 49 11.38 25.19 1.79
C TYR A 49 12.64 26.06 1.89
N ALA A 50 13.37 26.25 0.79
CA ALA A 50 14.58 27.07 0.75
C ALA A 50 15.60 26.74 1.86
N GLY A 51 15.70 25.48 2.26
CA GLY A 51 16.58 24.97 3.31
C GLY A 51 16.07 25.19 4.74
N ALA A 52 14.86 25.73 4.94
CA ALA A 52 14.27 25.88 6.27
C ALA A 52 13.85 24.55 6.89
N LYS A 53 13.55 23.55 6.05
CA LYS A 53 13.22 22.19 6.48
C LYS A 53 14.23 21.20 5.93
N SER A 54 14.44 20.09 6.65
CA SER A 54 15.31 18.98 6.25
C SER A 54 14.86 17.70 6.94
N ILE A 55 15.24 16.53 6.43
CA ILE A 55 14.99 15.24 7.08
C ILE A 55 16.31 14.72 7.68
N THR A 56 16.28 14.24 8.90
CA THR A 56 17.36 13.46 9.49
C THR A 56 17.06 11.98 9.29
N TRP A 57 17.71 11.38 8.32
CA TRP A 57 17.55 9.96 8.02
C TRP A 57 18.26 9.09 9.04
N SER A 58 17.56 8.07 9.56
CA SER A 58 18.08 7.14 10.55
C SER A 58 17.87 5.69 10.08
N GLU A 59 18.95 5.03 9.67
CA GLU A 59 18.86 3.64 9.22
C GLU A 59 18.50 2.70 10.37
N THR A 60 17.55 1.80 10.11
CA THR A 60 17.22 0.65 10.95
C THR A 60 17.36 -0.63 10.12
N LEU A 61 17.68 -1.75 10.78
CA LEU A 61 18.04 -2.97 10.09
C LEU A 61 16.89 -3.96 10.01
N ALA A 62 16.61 -4.46 8.80
CA ALA A 62 15.75 -5.62 8.56
C ALA A 62 16.27 -6.38 7.33
N GLY A 63 15.79 -7.63 7.14
CA GLY A 63 16.15 -8.45 5.99
C GLY A 63 17.56 -9.06 6.09
N GLU A 64 18.19 -9.28 4.94
CA GLU A 64 19.51 -9.91 4.84
C GLU A 64 20.59 -9.11 5.57
N LYS A 65 20.55 -7.78 5.47
CA LYS A 65 21.50 -6.89 6.16
C LYS A 65 21.41 -7.03 7.67
N ALA A 66 20.20 -7.13 8.23
CA ALA A 66 19.98 -7.38 9.65
C ALA A 66 20.51 -8.75 10.06
N PHE A 67 20.15 -9.80 9.32
CA PHE A 67 20.57 -11.15 9.62
C PHE A 67 22.08 -11.32 9.61
N ASN A 68 22.77 -10.74 8.64
CA ASN A 68 24.22 -10.77 8.53
C ASN A 68 24.92 -10.05 9.69
N ASN A 69 24.30 -9.00 10.24
CA ASN A 69 24.89 -8.18 11.31
C ASN A 69 24.55 -8.68 12.72
N THR A 70 23.36 -9.25 12.90
CA THR A 70 22.80 -9.54 14.24
C THR A 70 22.36 -11.00 14.42
N GLY A 71 22.21 -11.77 13.35
CA GLY A 71 21.61 -13.09 13.36
C GLY A 71 20.06 -13.09 13.37
N GLU A 72 19.43 -11.93 13.33
CA GLU A 72 17.98 -11.77 13.34
C GLU A 72 17.51 -11.08 12.05
N TRP A 73 16.46 -11.62 11.42
CA TRP A 73 15.88 -11.03 10.20
C TRP A 73 15.10 -9.73 10.46
N LEU A 74 14.53 -9.60 11.65
CA LEU A 74 13.77 -8.44 12.10
C LEU A 74 14.05 -8.20 13.59
N PRO A 75 15.09 -7.45 13.93
CA PRO A 75 15.44 -7.11 15.31
C PRO A 75 14.34 -6.31 16.01
N GLU A 76 14.12 -6.56 17.30
CA GLU A 76 13.13 -5.77 18.08
C GLU A 76 13.49 -4.29 18.13
N ALA A 77 14.78 -3.95 18.13
CA ALA A 77 15.24 -2.56 18.06
C ALA A 77 14.69 -1.80 16.82
N THR A 78 14.49 -2.49 15.69
CA THR A 78 13.87 -1.92 14.49
C THR A 78 12.38 -1.62 14.71
N LEU A 79 11.68 -2.55 15.36
CA LEU A 79 10.26 -2.35 15.70
C LEU A 79 10.09 -1.20 16.70
N ASP A 80 10.96 -1.09 17.69
CA ASP A 80 10.94 -0.01 18.68
C ASP A 80 11.25 1.35 18.02
N ALA A 81 12.21 1.41 17.10
CA ALA A 81 12.49 2.61 16.34
C ALA A 81 11.27 3.08 15.52
N MET A 82 10.57 2.14 14.86
CA MET A 82 9.36 2.46 14.10
C MET A 82 8.18 2.87 14.99
N ARG A 83 8.01 2.21 16.15
CA ARG A 83 6.96 2.61 17.13
C ARG A 83 7.17 4.01 17.66
N THR A 84 8.41 4.36 17.97
CA THR A 84 8.74 5.66 18.57
C THR A 84 8.90 6.76 17.53
N GLY A 85 9.36 6.43 16.31
CA GLY A 85 9.56 7.37 15.22
C GLY A 85 8.28 7.72 14.45
N LEU A 86 7.23 6.91 14.58
CA LEU A 86 5.91 7.01 13.94
C LEU A 86 5.94 6.94 12.40
N VAL A 87 6.79 7.70 11.74
CA VAL A 87 6.91 7.73 10.27
C VAL A 87 8.20 7.07 9.82
N SER A 88 8.09 6.10 8.94
CA SER A 88 9.24 5.33 8.42
C SER A 88 9.07 5.03 6.93
N ILE A 89 10.16 4.74 6.24
CA ILE A 89 10.15 4.28 4.84
C ILE A 89 11.08 3.09 4.67
N LYS A 90 10.77 2.17 3.78
CA LYS A 90 11.61 0.99 3.55
C LYS A 90 11.71 0.57 2.09
N GLY A 91 12.87 0.10 1.70
CA GLY A 91 13.08 -0.69 0.50
C GLY A 91 12.43 -2.08 0.58
N PRO A 92 12.48 -2.87 -0.51
CA PRO A 92 11.92 -4.21 -0.54
C PRO A 92 12.66 -5.16 0.40
N LEU A 93 11.98 -6.17 0.96
CA LEU A 93 12.56 -7.16 1.85
C LEU A 93 12.38 -8.57 1.30
N THR A 94 13.43 -9.37 1.41
CA THR A 94 13.43 -10.79 1.05
C THR A 94 12.64 -11.59 2.08
N THR A 95 11.80 -12.51 1.61
CA THR A 95 11.19 -13.51 2.48
C THR A 95 12.17 -14.68 2.63
N PRO A 96 12.69 -14.97 3.83
CA PRO A 96 13.63 -16.07 4.01
C PRO A 96 12.98 -17.41 3.68
N VAL A 97 13.74 -18.27 2.97
CA VAL A 97 13.31 -19.63 2.65
C VAL A 97 13.65 -20.53 3.85
N GLY A 98 12.63 -20.98 4.58
CA GLY A 98 12.77 -21.79 5.80
C GLY A 98 12.75 -20.95 7.09
N GLY A 99 12.64 -21.61 8.25
CA GLY A 99 12.72 -20.94 9.55
C GLY A 99 11.43 -20.36 10.13
N GLY A 100 10.26 -20.65 9.53
CA GLY A 100 8.95 -20.31 10.14
C GLY A 100 8.52 -18.86 9.97
N ILE A 101 9.33 -17.99 9.36
CA ILE A 101 8.95 -16.61 9.01
C ILE A 101 8.32 -16.67 7.61
N ARG A 102 7.01 -16.38 7.51
CA ARG A 102 6.29 -16.41 6.22
C ARG A 102 6.66 -15.22 5.34
N SER A 103 6.74 -14.02 5.90
CA SER A 103 7.14 -12.79 5.21
C SER A 103 7.52 -11.72 6.24
N LEU A 104 8.64 -11.04 6.02
CA LEU A 104 9.06 -9.92 6.87
C LEU A 104 8.09 -8.73 6.75
N ASN A 105 7.54 -8.50 5.57
CA ASN A 105 6.53 -7.46 5.37
C ASN A 105 5.26 -7.75 6.18
N VAL A 106 4.78 -9.00 6.16
CA VAL A 106 3.63 -9.43 6.97
C VAL A 106 3.95 -9.31 8.47
N ALA A 107 5.15 -9.70 8.89
CA ALA A 107 5.57 -9.56 10.28
C ALA A 107 5.57 -8.11 10.77
N LEU A 108 6.08 -7.16 9.96
CA LEU A 108 6.03 -5.73 10.26
C LEU A 108 4.58 -5.23 10.41
N ARG A 109 3.70 -5.58 9.47
CA ARG A 109 2.29 -5.19 9.47
C ARG A 109 1.56 -5.70 10.70
N GLN A 110 1.78 -6.96 11.08
CA GLN A 110 1.15 -7.57 12.26
C GLN A 110 1.72 -7.05 13.57
N LYS A 111 3.06 -6.96 13.73
CA LYS A 111 3.70 -6.54 14.98
C LYS A 111 3.49 -5.06 15.31
N LEU A 112 3.23 -4.22 14.32
CA LEU A 112 2.95 -2.80 14.46
C LEU A 112 1.46 -2.47 14.24
N ASP A 113 0.62 -3.50 14.04
CA ASP A 113 -0.82 -3.38 13.74
C ASP A 113 -1.12 -2.36 12.64
N LEU A 114 -0.36 -2.42 11.54
CA LEU A 114 -0.54 -1.53 10.37
C LEU A 114 -1.73 -2.00 9.54
N PHE A 115 -2.94 -1.75 10.02
CA PHE A 115 -4.16 -2.34 9.49
C PHE A 115 -4.58 -1.81 8.12
N ALA A 116 -4.10 -0.64 7.70
CA ALA A 116 -4.44 -0.04 6.42
C ALA A 116 -3.23 -0.06 5.46
N CYS A 117 -3.30 -0.90 4.42
CA CYS A 117 -2.40 -0.78 3.28
C CYS A 117 -3.04 0.16 2.25
N VAL A 118 -2.38 1.29 2.00
CA VAL A 118 -2.87 2.37 1.15
C VAL A 118 -2.04 2.40 -0.12
N ARG A 119 -2.68 2.22 -1.27
CA ARG A 119 -2.04 2.14 -2.59
C ARG A 119 -2.74 3.07 -3.59
N PRO A 120 -2.26 4.31 -3.78
CA PRO A 120 -2.74 5.16 -4.87
C PRO A 120 -2.24 4.64 -6.20
N VAL A 121 -3.10 4.66 -7.20
CA VAL A 121 -2.79 4.29 -8.58
C VAL A 121 -3.30 5.36 -9.49
N ARG A 122 -2.38 6.07 -10.15
CA ARG A 122 -2.69 7.06 -11.18
C ARG A 122 -1.70 6.97 -12.33
N TRP A 123 -2.11 7.40 -13.47
CA TRP A 123 -1.24 7.50 -14.64
C TRP A 123 -0.49 8.82 -14.65
N TYR A 124 0.78 8.77 -15.00
CA TYR A 124 1.64 9.94 -15.24
C TYR A 124 1.78 10.14 -16.74
N GLU A 125 1.63 11.37 -17.22
CA GLU A 125 1.63 11.68 -18.63
C GLU A 125 2.92 11.20 -19.33
N GLY A 126 2.73 10.51 -20.46
CA GLY A 126 3.83 9.89 -21.20
C GLY A 126 4.19 8.47 -20.79
N THR A 127 3.70 7.99 -19.66
CA THR A 127 3.98 6.61 -19.23
C THR A 127 3.36 5.59 -20.18
N PRO A 128 4.11 4.57 -20.64
CA PRO A 128 3.56 3.48 -21.46
C PRO A 128 2.44 2.73 -20.76
N SER A 129 1.36 2.45 -21.47
CA SER A 129 0.19 1.77 -20.92
C SER A 129 -0.42 0.78 -21.90
N PRO A 130 -0.91 -0.39 -21.44
CA PRO A 130 -1.62 -1.35 -22.26
C PRO A 130 -3.09 -0.99 -22.51
N VAL A 131 -3.65 0.02 -21.79
CA VAL A 131 -5.04 0.44 -21.93
C VAL A 131 -5.15 1.71 -22.78
N LYS A 132 -6.37 1.96 -23.34
CA LYS A 132 -6.58 3.07 -24.28
C LYS A 132 -6.60 4.45 -23.63
N SER A 133 -7.11 4.53 -22.41
CA SER A 133 -7.31 5.79 -21.67
C SER A 133 -6.75 5.65 -20.26
N PRO A 134 -5.43 5.54 -20.10
CA PRO A 134 -4.83 5.36 -18.77
C PRO A 134 -5.03 6.58 -17.86
N GLY A 135 -5.22 7.77 -18.44
CA GLY A 135 -5.51 9.00 -17.69
C GLY A 135 -6.85 8.98 -16.95
N ASP A 136 -7.76 8.06 -17.28
CA ASP A 136 -9.01 7.87 -16.53
C ASP A 136 -8.79 7.07 -15.22
N VAL A 137 -7.58 6.54 -14.97
CA VAL A 137 -7.23 5.82 -13.75
C VAL A 137 -6.67 6.79 -12.72
N ASP A 138 -7.46 7.12 -11.71
CA ASP A 138 -7.06 7.87 -10.50
C ASP A 138 -7.79 7.26 -9.30
N MET A 139 -7.26 6.14 -8.80
CA MET A 139 -7.86 5.40 -7.70
C MET A 139 -6.90 5.26 -6.54
N ILE A 140 -7.47 5.18 -5.33
CA ILE A 140 -6.71 4.80 -4.15
C ILE A 140 -7.34 3.58 -3.50
N ILE A 141 -6.54 2.56 -3.24
CA ILE A 141 -6.97 1.32 -2.62
C ILE A 141 -6.63 1.35 -1.13
N PHE A 142 -7.66 1.20 -0.29
CA PHE A 142 -7.57 0.89 1.12
C PHE A 142 -7.74 -0.62 1.29
N ARG A 143 -6.63 -1.32 1.38
CA ARG A 143 -6.55 -2.76 1.57
C ARG A 143 -6.43 -3.06 3.06
N GLU A 144 -7.37 -3.83 3.62
CA GLU A 144 -7.21 -4.37 4.97
C GLU A 144 -5.94 -5.24 5.01
N ASN A 145 -5.17 -5.16 6.09
CA ASN A 145 -3.79 -5.64 6.09
C ASN A 145 -3.46 -6.61 7.24
N SER A 146 -4.42 -6.90 8.12
CA SER A 146 -4.20 -7.70 9.34
C SER A 146 -4.89 -9.07 9.35
N GLU A 147 -5.93 -9.24 8.54
CA GLU A 147 -6.79 -10.42 8.49
C GLU A 147 -6.73 -11.14 7.13
N ASP A 148 -7.82 -11.84 6.79
CA ASP A 148 -7.98 -12.61 5.57
C ASP A 148 -7.07 -13.85 5.56
N VAL A 149 -6.84 -14.45 4.41
CA VAL A 149 -5.93 -15.60 4.25
C VAL A 149 -4.47 -15.26 4.61
N TYR A 150 -4.14 -13.98 4.65
CA TYR A 150 -2.84 -13.46 5.12
C TYR A 150 -2.60 -13.64 6.63
N ALA A 151 -3.64 -13.97 7.40
CA ALA A 151 -3.47 -14.43 8.79
C ALA A 151 -2.62 -15.70 8.89
N GLY A 152 -2.52 -16.42 7.76
CA GLY A 152 -1.63 -17.56 7.63
C GLY A 152 -2.06 -18.77 8.44
N ILE A 153 -3.35 -18.94 8.68
CA ILE A 153 -3.92 -20.09 9.38
C ILE A 153 -4.23 -21.17 8.34
N GLU A 154 -3.29 -22.09 8.18
CA GLU A 154 -3.46 -23.18 7.21
C GLU A 154 -2.70 -24.45 7.63
N TRP A 155 -3.14 -25.59 7.13
CA TRP A 155 -2.55 -26.90 7.38
C TRP A 155 -2.34 -27.64 6.07
N GLU A 156 -1.16 -28.25 5.95
CA GLU A 156 -0.73 -28.99 4.78
C GLU A 156 -1.52 -30.31 4.64
N ALA A 157 -1.85 -30.64 3.41
CA ALA A 157 -2.50 -31.92 3.08
C ALA A 157 -1.67 -33.11 3.57
N GLY A 158 -2.32 -34.06 4.25
CA GLY A 158 -1.67 -35.26 4.78
C GLY A 158 -0.94 -35.07 6.12
N SER A 159 -0.91 -33.84 6.67
CA SER A 159 -0.33 -33.59 8.01
C SER A 159 -1.24 -34.13 9.11
N PRO A 160 -0.68 -34.49 10.29
CA PRO A 160 -1.49 -34.86 11.46
C PRO A 160 -2.43 -33.75 11.93
N GLU A 161 -2.04 -32.50 11.72
CA GLU A 161 -2.79 -31.30 12.10
C GLU A 161 -4.03 -31.14 11.20
N VAL A 162 -3.89 -31.29 9.86
CA VAL A 162 -5.05 -31.23 8.95
C VAL A 162 -6.04 -32.35 9.21
N ALA A 163 -5.55 -33.52 9.62
CA ALA A 163 -6.43 -34.65 9.98
C ALA A 163 -7.34 -34.32 11.16
N LYS A 164 -6.83 -33.59 12.18
CA LYS A 164 -7.64 -33.12 13.34
C LYS A 164 -8.65 -32.06 12.90
N VAL A 165 -8.25 -31.10 12.06
CA VAL A 165 -9.16 -30.08 11.52
C VAL A 165 -10.25 -30.73 10.69
N MET A 166 -9.89 -31.69 9.87
CA MET A 166 -10.83 -32.42 9.02
C MET A 166 -11.84 -33.24 9.84
N ASP A 167 -11.36 -33.94 10.88
CA ASP A 167 -12.20 -34.67 11.82
C ASP A 167 -13.22 -33.75 12.52
N PHE A 168 -12.76 -32.61 13.02
CA PHE A 168 -13.62 -31.59 13.61
C PHE A 168 -14.69 -31.09 12.64
N LEU A 169 -14.27 -30.70 11.42
CA LEU A 169 -15.21 -30.18 10.42
C LEU A 169 -16.25 -31.22 10.01
N VAL A 170 -15.85 -32.46 9.77
CA VAL A 170 -16.76 -33.52 9.29
C VAL A 170 -17.62 -34.06 10.44
N ASN A 171 -17.02 -34.44 11.55
CA ASN A 171 -17.73 -35.17 12.61
C ASN A 171 -18.43 -34.26 13.64
N GLU A 172 -17.81 -33.09 13.97
CA GLU A 172 -18.40 -32.18 14.95
C GLU A 172 -19.27 -31.10 14.28
N MET A 173 -18.83 -30.55 13.13
CA MET A 173 -19.55 -29.47 12.42
C MET A 173 -20.46 -29.99 11.30
N GLY A 174 -20.44 -31.27 10.98
CA GLY A 174 -21.29 -31.88 9.94
C GLY A 174 -21.01 -31.41 8.53
N VAL A 175 -19.77 -31.02 8.25
CA VAL A 175 -19.36 -30.57 6.91
C VAL A 175 -19.19 -31.77 5.97
N ASP A 176 -20.03 -31.85 4.95
CA ASP A 176 -20.05 -32.92 3.93
C ASP A 176 -19.53 -32.48 2.56
N LYS A 177 -19.12 -31.22 2.40
CA LYS A 177 -18.80 -30.61 1.12
C LYS A 177 -17.33 -30.68 0.74
N ILE A 178 -16.44 -31.18 1.60
CA ILE A 178 -15.03 -31.38 1.28
C ILE A 178 -14.90 -32.62 0.42
N ARG A 179 -14.68 -32.41 -0.87
CA ARG A 179 -14.75 -33.49 -1.88
C ARG A 179 -13.65 -34.55 -1.71
N PHE A 180 -12.47 -34.17 -1.30
CA PHE A 180 -11.29 -35.03 -1.16
C PHE A 180 -10.64 -34.85 0.23
N PRO A 181 -11.28 -35.27 1.32
CA PRO A 181 -10.83 -34.95 2.69
C PRO A 181 -9.42 -35.47 3.01
N ASN A 182 -9.01 -36.60 2.45
CA ASN A 182 -7.71 -37.21 2.74
C ASN A 182 -6.53 -36.53 2.05
N THR A 183 -6.78 -35.69 1.05
CA THR A 183 -5.72 -35.05 0.22
C THR A 183 -5.91 -33.54 0.12
N SER A 184 -6.82 -32.95 0.90
CA SER A 184 -7.02 -31.50 0.94
C SER A 184 -6.21 -30.84 2.03
N GLY A 185 -5.54 -29.74 1.69
CA GLY A 185 -5.12 -28.75 2.67
C GLY A 185 -6.29 -27.87 3.08
N ILE A 186 -6.23 -27.28 4.28
CA ILE A 186 -7.27 -26.37 4.81
C ILE A 186 -6.63 -25.05 5.16
N GLY A 187 -7.24 -23.93 4.71
CA GLY A 187 -6.91 -22.57 5.12
C GLY A 187 -8.13 -21.86 5.69
N ILE A 188 -7.91 -20.96 6.63
CA ILE A 188 -8.97 -20.15 7.27
C ILE A 188 -8.86 -18.70 6.80
N LYS A 189 -10.01 -18.12 6.47
CA LYS A 189 -10.17 -16.72 6.08
C LYS A 189 -10.98 -15.97 7.16
N PRO A 190 -10.34 -15.42 8.20
CA PRO A 190 -11.03 -14.60 9.18
C PRO A 190 -11.29 -13.21 8.61
N ILE A 191 -12.51 -12.71 8.80
CA ILE A 191 -12.90 -11.31 8.54
C ILE A 191 -13.73 -10.86 9.72
N SER A 192 -13.31 -9.79 10.41
CA SER A 192 -13.99 -9.28 11.59
C SER A 192 -14.74 -7.98 11.33
N LYS A 193 -15.71 -7.67 12.21
CA LYS A 193 -16.42 -6.38 12.18
C LYS A 193 -15.45 -5.24 12.53
N GLU A 194 -14.56 -5.46 13.47
CA GLU A 194 -13.56 -4.48 13.92
C GLU A 194 -12.53 -4.15 12.83
N GLY A 195 -11.96 -5.17 12.18
CA GLY A 195 -11.04 -4.99 11.05
C GLY A 195 -11.71 -4.25 9.88
N THR A 196 -12.94 -4.66 9.55
CA THR A 196 -13.76 -3.97 8.54
C THR A 196 -14.02 -2.52 8.92
N ALA A 197 -14.41 -2.24 10.15
CA ALA A 197 -14.69 -0.88 10.60
C ALA A 197 -13.46 0.04 10.48
N ARG A 198 -12.28 -0.43 10.88
CA ARG A 198 -11.03 0.33 10.80
C ARG A 198 -10.71 0.74 9.36
N ILE A 199 -10.73 -0.21 8.42
CA ILE A 199 -10.33 0.05 7.03
C ILE A 199 -11.38 0.88 6.29
N VAL A 200 -12.67 0.60 6.48
CA VAL A 200 -13.76 1.35 5.82
C VAL A 200 -13.82 2.79 6.35
N ARG A 201 -13.66 2.98 7.68
CA ARG A 201 -13.57 4.33 8.27
C ARG A 201 -12.41 5.13 7.67
N ALA A 202 -11.23 4.52 7.56
CA ALA A 202 -10.06 5.17 6.96
C ALA A 202 -10.31 5.55 5.50
N ALA A 203 -10.95 4.69 4.72
CA ALA A 203 -11.29 4.97 3.32
C ALA A 203 -12.33 6.09 3.19
N ILE A 204 -13.39 6.10 4.01
CA ILE A 204 -14.40 7.17 4.00
C ILE A 204 -13.78 8.49 4.46
N GLN A 205 -12.98 8.48 5.53
CA GLN A 205 -12.30 9.68 6.01
C GLN A 205 -11.37 10.26 4.94
N TYR A 206 -10.64 9.41 4.23
CA TYR A 206 -9.83 9.85 3.09
C TYR A 206 -10.67 10.51 2.00
N ALA A 207 -11.84 9.94 1.67
CA ALA A 207 -12.75 10.55 0.69
C ALA A 207 -13.24 11.92 1.15
N VAL A 208 -13.56 12.09 2.44
CA VAL A 208 -13.93 13.39 3.04
C VAL A 208 -12.77 14.39 2.95
N ASP A 209 -11.56 13.97 3.30
CA ASP A 209 -10.39 14.84 3.38
C ASP A 209 -9.90 15.31 2.01
N ASN A 210 -10.08 14.49 0.98
CA ASN A 210 -9.62 14.73 -0.39
C ASN A 210 -10.76 15.00 -1.39
N ASP A 211 -11.96 15.25 -0.88
CA ASP A 211 -13.15 15.56 -1.66
C ASP A 211 -13.44 14.58 -2.81
N LYS A 212 -13.24 13.28 -2.55
CA LYS A 212 -13.56 12.22 -3.50
C LYS A 212 -15.08 11.94 -3.49
N ASP A 213 -15.65 11.65 -4.62
CA ASP A 213 -17.08 11.49 -4.82
C ASP A 213 -17.66 10.13 -4.42
N SER A 214 -16.79 9.12 -4.23
CA SER A 214 -17.25 7.78 -3.90
C SER A 214 -16.24 6.93 -3.13
N VAL A 215 -16.76 6.00 -2.30
CA VAL A 215 -16.04 4.88 -1.73
C VAL A 215 -16.72 3.59 -2.17
N THR A 216 -15.95 2.68 -2.79
CA THR A 216 -16.46 1.41 -3.28
C THR A 216 -15.97 0.25 -2.41
N LEU A 217 -16.90 -0.47 -1.78
CA LEU A 217 -16.63 -1.69 -1.04
C LEU A 217 -16.49 -2.86 -2.02
N VAL A 218 -15.29 -3.41 -2.15
CA VAL A 218 -15.05 -4.52 -3.09
C VAL A 218 -15.03 -5.86 -2.35
N HIS A 219 -15.86 -6.81 -2.76
CA HIS A 219 -16.07 -8.08 -2.05
C HIS A 219 -16.57 -9.20 -2.97
N LYS A 220 -16.51 -10.45 -2.50
CA LYS A 220 -17.13 -11.63 -3.12
C LYS A 220 -18.27 -12.20 -2.22
N GLY A 221 -19.04 -11.33 -1.62
CA GLY A 221 -20.06 -11.65 -0.62
C GLY A 221 -21.23 -12.49 -1.11
N ASN A 222 -21.45 -12.57 -2.44
CA ASN A 222 -22.45 -13.48 -3.02
C ASN A 222 -22.06 -14.97 -2.86
N ILE A 223 -20.77 -15.28 -2.67
CA ILE A 223 -20.22 -16.62 -2.43
C ILE A 223 -19.83 -16.77 -0.95
N MET A 224 -19.00 -15.87 -0.44
CA MET A 224 -18.49 -15.87 0.95
C MET A 224 -19.37 -14.98 1.83
N LYS A 225 -20.57 -15.47 2.12
CA LYS A 225 -21.66 -14.65 2.72
C LYS A 225 -21.36 -14.10 4.10
N PHE A 226 -20.63 -14.85 4.93
CA PHE A 226 -20.38 -14.51 6.33
C PHE A 226 -19.01 -13.88 6.59
N THR A 227 -18.14 -13.87 5.60
CA THR A 227 -16.86 -13.19 5.60
C THR A 227 -16.93 -11.94 4.71
N GLU A 228 -16.79 -12.07 3.41
CA GLU A 228 -16.83 -10.94 2.49
C GLU A 228 -18.20 -10.26 2.38
N GLY A 229 -19.30 -11.02 2.55
CA GLY A 229 -20.63 -10.44 2.69
C GLY A 229 -20.78 -9.67 4.00
N GLY A 230 -20.20 -10.17 5.08
CA GLY A 230 -20.10 -9.43 6.34
C GLY A 230 -19.34 -8.11 6.18
N PHE A 231 -18.18 -8.12 5.52
CA PHE A 231 -17.43 -6.90 5.20
C PHE A 231 -18.29 -5.84 4.52
N ARG A 232 -19.05 -6.21 3.48
CA ARG A 232 -19.97 -5.30 2.80
C ARG A 232 -21.00 -4.72 3.75
N ASP A 233 -21.68 -5.60 4.52
CA ASP A 233 -22.81 -5.21 5.36
C ASP A 233 -22.35 -4.31 6.53
N TRP A 234 -21.24 -4.64 7.17
CA TRP A 234 -20.62 -3.83 8.23
C TRP A 234 -20.07 -2.51 7.68
N GLY A 235 -19.59 -2.48 6.43
CA GLY A 235 -19.16 -1.25 5.78
C GLY A 235 -20.31 -0.26 5.57
N TYR A 236 -21.47 -0.73 5.14
CA TYR A 236 -22.68 0.10 5.03
C TYR A 236 -23.23 0.51 6.42
N GLU A 237 -23.22 -0.39 7.41
CA GLU A 237 -23.60 -0.07 8.78
C GLU A 237 -22.74 1.08 9.32
N LEU A 238 -21.43 0.98 9.19
CA LEU A 238 -20.49 2.03 9.62
C LEU A 238 -20.75 3.36 8.92
N ALA A 239 -20.98 3.37 7.61
CA ALA A 239 -21.25 4.59 6.85
C ALA A 239 -22.51 5.31 7.35
N LYS A 240 -23.56 4.54 7.73
CA LYS A 240 -24.78 5.07 8.32
C LYS A 240 -24.59 5.58 9.74
N ASP A 241 -23.92 4.79 10.57
CA ASP A 241 -23.79 5.06 12.01
C ASP A 241 -22.80 6.21 12.30
N GLU A 242 -21.66 6.27 11.60
CA GLU A 242 -20.60 7.22 11.89
C GLU A 242 -20.59 8.45 10.97
N PHE A 243 -21.04 8.31 9.72
CA PHE A 243 -21.04 9.40 8.74
C PHE A 243 -22.43 9.90 8.37
N GLY A 244 -23.50 9.32 8.96
CA GLY A 244 -24.87 9.74 8.74
C GLY A 244 -25.38 9.46 7.33
N ALA A 245 -24.80 8.47 6.63
CA ALA A 245 -25.21 8.14 5.27
C ALA A 245 -26.64 7.62 5.22
N THR A 246 -27.40 8.02 4.20
CA THR A 246 -28.78 7.61 3.95
C THR A 246 -28.87 6.79 2.67
N GLU A 247 -29.80 5.81 2.66
CA GLU A 247 -29.97 4.92 1.52
C GLU A 247 -30.33 5.69 0.23
N LEU A 248 -29.68 5.33 -0.86
CA LEU A 248 -29.93 5.82 -2.19
C LEU A 248 -30.89 4.85 -2.90
N ASP A 249 -32.01 5.35 -3.40
CA ASP A 249 -32.98 4.60 -4.22
C ASP A 249 -33.44 3.26 -3.63
N GLY A 250 -33.51 3.16 -2.30
CA GLY A 250 -33.94 1.95 -1.59
C GLY A 250 -32.80 0.97 -1.25
N GLY A 251 -31.56 1.42 -1.35
CA GLY A 251 -30.36 0.71 -0.91
C GLY A 251 -29.86 -0.41 -1.84
N PRO A 252 -28.76 -1.07 -1.50
CA PRO A 252 -27.93 -0.87 -0.32
C PRO A 252 -27.00 0.34 -0.39
N TRP A 253 -26.77 0.92 -1.58
CA TRP A 253 -25.97 2.12 -1.74
C TRP A 253 -26.48 3.26 -0.86
N CYS A 254 -25.59 4.05 -0.33
CA CYS A 254 -25.97 5.18 0.53
C CYS A 254 -25.08 6.39 0.24
N THR A 255 -25.57 7.57 0.61
CA THR A 255 -24.91 8.86 0.37
C THR A 255 -24.93 9.73 1.62
N PHE A 256 -23.91 10.59 1.73
CA PHE A 256 -23.89 11.69 2.71
C PHE A 256 -23.20 12.91 2.11
N GLU A 257 -23.40 14.07 2.73
CA GLU A 257 -22.72 15.31 2.34
C GLU A 257 -21.35 15.40 3.01
N ASN A 258 -20.30 15.67 2.26
CA ASN A 258 -18.97 15.94 2.79
C ASN A 258 -19.02 17.16 3.72
N PRO A 259 -18.73 17.01 5.01
CA PRO A 259 -18.83 18.11 5.98
C PRO A 259 -17.87 19.27 5.74
N LYS A 260 -16.85 19.07 4.88
CA LYS A 260 -15.86 20.09 4.53
C LYS A 260 -16.25 20.91 3.29
N THR A 261 -16.85 20.26 2.30
CA THR A 261 -17.11 20.87 0.97
C THR A 261 -18.57 20.96 0.60
N GLY A 262 -19.45 20.16 1.21
CA GLY A 262 -20.86 20.02 0.86
C GLY A 262 -21.11 19.13 -0.35
N ASN A 263 -20.08 18.57 -0.98
CA ASN A 263 -20.25 17.64 -2.09
C ASN A 263 -20.78 16.29 -1.60
N THR A 264 -21.52 15.58 -2.47
CA THR A 264 -22.07 14.27 -2.13
C THR A 264 -21.01 13.20 -2.25
N ILE A 265 -20.85 12.38 -1.22
CA ILE A 265 -20.04 11.16 -1.23
C ILE A 265 -20.96 9.95 -1.29
N THR A 266 -20.74 9.06 -2.27
CA THR A 266 -21.51 7.83 -2.44
C THR A 266 -20.73 6.63 -1.94
N ILE A 267 -21.32 5.86 -1.02
CA ILE A 267 -20.81 4.55 -0.61
C ILE A 267 -21.55 3.50 -1.42
N LYS A 268 -20.80 2.72 -2.19
CA LYS A 268 -21.33 1.68 -3.08
C LYS A 268 -20.52 0.38 -2.94
N ASP A 269 -21.03 -0.71 -3.50
CA ASP A 269 -20.31 -1.97 -3.52
C ASP A 269 -20.20 -2.57 -4.91
N VAL A 270 -19.15 -3.36 -5.12
CA VAL A 270 -18.93 -4.10 -6.37
C VAL A 270 -18.35 -5.48 -6.03
N ILE A 271 -18.86 -6.50 -6.70
CA ILE A 271 -18.34 -7.87 -6.62
C ILE A 271 -16.94 -7.92 -7.25
N ALA A 272 -15.97 -8.56 -6.60
CA ALA A 272 -14.55 -8.51 -6.92
C ALA A 272 -14.20 -8.85 -8.38
N ASP A 273 -14.82 -9.88 -8.96
CA ASP A 273 -14.60 -10.23 -10.38
C ASP A 273 -15.20 -9.17 -11.33
N ALA A 274 -16.32 -8.56 -10.98
CA ALA A 274 -16.84 -7.43 -11.72
C ALA A 274 -15.91 -6.21 -11.59
N MET A 275 -15.32 -5.97 -10.41
CA MET A 275 -14.36 -4.90 -10.20
C MET A 275 -13.13 -5.05 -11.09
N LEU A 276 -12.54 -6.25 -11.19
CA LEU A 276 -11.41 -6.52 -12.08
C LEU A 276 -11.72 -6.22 -13.56
N GLN A 277 -12.99 -6.34 -13.98
CA GLN A 277 -13.44 -5.94 -15.31
C GLN A 277 -13.65 -4.41 -15.41
N GLN A 278 -14.24 -3.80 -14.37
CA GLN A 278 -14.68 -2.40 -14.41
C GLN A 278 -13.52 -1.42 -14.29
N ILE A 279 -12.44 -1.78 -13.59
CA ILE A 279 -11.21 -0.96 -13.56
C ILE A 279 -10.55 -0.81 -14.94
N ILE A 280 -10.87 -1.69 -15.89
CA ILE A 280 -10.39 -1.61 -17.29
C ILE A 280 -11.39 -0.87 -18.18
N THR A 281 -12.69 -1.13 -18.01
CA THR A 281 -13.74 -0.70 -18.96
C THR A 281 -14.34 0.66 -18.63
N ARG A 282 -14.30 1.09 -17.37
CA ARG A 282 -14.85 2.35 -16.87
C ARG A 282 -14.16 2.84 -15.58
N PRO A 283 -12.84 3.02 -15.61
CA PRO A 283 -12.05 3.39 -14.41
C PRO A 283 -12.52 4.72 -13.79
N ALA A 284 -12.95 5.69 -14.58
CA ALA A 284 -13.38 7.00 -14.09
C ALA A 284 -14.59 6.97 -13.12
N GLU A 285 -15.29 5.84 -13.00
CA GLU A 285 -16.39 5.70 -12.03
C GLU A 285 -15.93 5.44 -10.59
N TYR A 286 -14.61 5.27 -10.36
CA TYR A 286 -14.02 4.81 -9.09
C TYR A 286 -12.93 5.75 -8.60
N GLY A 287 -13.08 6.25 -7.37
CA GLY A 287 -12.08 7.08 -6.70
C GLY A 287 -11.39 6.33 -5.56
N VAL A 288 -12.15 5.96 -4.52
CA VAL A 288 -11.63 5.23 -3.36
C VAL A 288 -12.19 3.81 -3.34
N LEU A 289 -11.31 2.83 -3.18
CA LEU A 289 -11.68 1.41 -3.03
C LEU A 289 -11.35 0.96 -1.62
N ALA A 290 -12.30 0.32 -0.92
CA ALA A 290 -12.05 -0.34 0.36
C ALA A 290 -12.31 -1.84 0.19
N THR A 291 -11.36 -2.67 0.63
CA THR A 291 -11.46 -4.12 0.41
C THR A 291 -10.61 -4.92 1.41
N MET A 292 -10.88 -6.22 1.48
CA MET A 292 -10.09 -7.16 2.27
C MET A 292 -8.72 -7.40 1.66
N ASN A 293 -7.86 -8.06 2.40
CA ASN A 293 -6.44 -8.19 2.13
C ASN A 293 -6.15 -8.81 0.75
N LEU A 294 -6.68 -9.99 0.45
CA LEU A 294 -6.39 -10.70 -0.80
C LEU A 294 -6.93 -9.95 -2.03
N ASN A 295 -8.17 -9.48 -1.98
CA ASN A 295 -8.77 -8.74 -3.09
C ASN A 295 -7.99 -7.44 -3.37
N GLY A 296 -7.54 -6.75 -2.30
CA GLY A 296 -6.73 -5.54 -2.42
C GLY A 296 -5.37 -5.78 -3.05
N ASP A 297 -4.75 -6.93 -2.76
CA ASP A 297 -3.51 -7.35 -3.40
C ASP A 297 -3.66 -7.51 -4.91
N TYR A 298 -4.65 -8.27 -5.34
CA TYR A 298 -4.92 -8.51 -6.75
C TYR A 298 -5.30 -7.23 -7.52
N ILE A 299 -6.18 -6.41 -6.94
CA ILE A 299 -6.69 -5.20 -7.61
C ILE A 299 -5.59 -4.16 -7.76
N SER A 300 -4.76 -3.96 -6.74
CA SER A 300 -3.69 -2.97 -6.81
C SER A 300 -2.64 -3.28 -7.88
N ASP A 301 -2.27 -4.55 -8.05
CA ASP A 301 -1.32 -4.97 -9.08
C ASP A 301 -1.94 -4.91 -10.48
N ALA A 302 -3.23 -5.28 -10.60
CA ALA A 302 -3.97 -5.16 -11.85
C ALA A 302 -4.12 -3.69 -12.30
N LEU A 303 -4.33 -2.76 -11.36
CA LEU A 303 -4.36 -1.33 -11.63
C LEU A 303 -2.98 -0.77 -11.95
N ALA A 304 -1.94 -1.15 -11.20
CA ALA A 304 -0.57 -0.73 -11.48
C ALA A 304 -0.15 -1.07 -12.91
N ALA A 305 -0.51 -2.26 -13.39
CA ALA A 305 -0.23 -2.68 -14.76
C ALA A 305 -0.88 -1.76 -15.84
N GLN A 306 -2.01 -1.12 -15.51
CA GLN A 306 -2.70 -0.21 -16.44
C GLN A 306 -2.04 1.15 -16.56
N VAL A 307 -1.28 1.58 -15.56
CA VAL A 307 -0.69 2.94 -15.49
C VAL A 307 0.83 2.96 -15.71
N GLY A 308 1.45 1.82 -16.02
CA GLY A 308 2.88 1.76 -16.31
C GLY A 308 3.64 0.66 -15.57
N GLY A 309 2.98 -0.04 -14.65
CA GLY A 309 3.53 -1.17 -13.93
C GLY A 309 3.97 -0.86 -12.48
N ILE A 310 4.44 -1.90 -11.82
CA ILE A 310 4.81 -1.85 -10.39
C ILE A 310 6.05 -1.00 -10.09
N GLY A 311 6.84 -0.66 -11.12
CA GLY A 311 8.03 0.20 -10.98
C GLY A 311 7.72 1.64 -10.55
N ILE A 312 6.46 2.07 -10.70
CA ILE A 312 5.96 3.38 -10.27
C ILE A 312 4.72 3.27 -9.37
N ALA A 313 4.47 2.12 -8.76
CA ALA A 313 3.35 1.91 -7.86
C ALA A 313 3.79 2.11 -6.41
N PRO A 314 3.34 3.18 -5.73
CA PRO A 314 3.68 3.44 -4.34
C PRO A 314 2.78 2.70 -3.37
N GLY A 315 3.20 2.61 -2.11
CA GLY A 315 2.41 2.05 -1.03
C GLY A 315 2.77 2.58 0.35
N ALA A 316 1.79 2.50 1.23
CA ALA A 316 1.96 2.77 2.65
C ALA A 316 1.21 1.74 3.48
N ASN A 317 1.71 1.45 4.68
CA ASN A 317 1.01 0.66 5.68
C ASN A 317 0.86 1.54 6.92
N ILE A 318 -0.37 1.80 7.34
CA ILE A 318 -0.68 2.84 8.33
C ILE A 318 -1.59 2.26 9.42
N ASN A 319 -1.25 2.60 10.66
CA ASN A 319 -2.18 2.52 11.79
C ASN A 319 -2.65 3.94 12.12
N TYR A 320 -3.85 4.28 11.71
CA TYR A 320 -4.41 5.63 11.92
C TYR A 320 -4.73 5.92 13.38
N ASP A 321 -4.85 4.89 14.25
CA ASP A 321 -5.13 5.07 15.67
C ASP A 321 -3.86 5.46 16.44
N THR A 322 -2.71 4.89 16.09
CA THR A 322 -1.42 5.13 16.76
C THR A 322 -0.52 6.13 16.02
N GLY A 323 -0.79 6.40 14.75
CA GLY A 323 0.03 7.24 13.87
C GLY A 323 1.26 6.52 13.29
N ILE A 324 1.48 5.25 13.61
CA ILE A 324 2.61 4.48 13.06
C ILE A 324 2.36 4.22 11.57
N SER A 325 3.33 4.56 10.74
CA SER A 325 3.26 4.41 9.31
C SER A 325 4.59 3.95 8.71
N ILE A 326 4.52 3.03 7.75
CA ILE A 326 5.66 2.58 6.95
C ILE A 326 5.30 2.75 5.48
N PHE A 327 6.06 3.58 4.78
CA PHE A 327 5.98 3.76 3.33
C PHE A 327 6.90 2.76 2.64
N GLU A 328 6.46 2.15 1.55
CA GLU A 328 7.23 1.07 0.90
C GLU A 328 6.95 0.98 -0.60
N ALA A 329 7.96 0.59 -1.38
CA ALA A 329 7.75 0.14 -2.74
C ALA A 329 6.88 -1.15 -2.76
N THR A 330 6.00 -1.26 -3.74
CA THR A 330 5.07 -2.40 -3.84
C THR A 330 5.69 -3.62 -4.53
N HIS A 331 6.83 -3.45 -5.23
CA HIS A 331 7.56 -4.54 -5.90
C HIS A 331 8.47 -5.33 -4.94
N GLY A 332 8.94 -6.49 -5.39
CA GLY A 332 9.88 -7.35 -4.65
C GLY A 332 11.34 -6.92 -4.79
N THR A 333 12.24 -7.74 -4.25
CA THR A 333 13.69 -7.48 -4.14
C THR A 333 14.48 -7.65 -5.43
N ALA A 334 13.96 -8.33 -6.44
CA ALA A 334 14.61 -8.61 -7.74
C ALA A 334 16.14 -8.83 -7.65
N PRO A 335 16.62 -9.82 -6.87
CA PRO A 335 18.02 -9.92 -6.43
C PRO A 335 19.03 -10.04 -7.58
N LYS A 336 18.60 -10.55 -8.75
CA LYS A 336 19.47 -10.65 -9.94
C LYS A 336 19.89 -9.30 -10.52
N TYR A 337 19.21 -8.21 -10.14
CA TYR A 337 19.52 -6.84 -10.59
C TYR A 337 20.20 -6.00 -9.53
N ALA A 338 20.40 -6.52 -8.33
CA ALA A 338 21.01 -5.81 -7.21
C ALA A 338 22.42 -5.30 -7.56
N GLY A 339 22.71 -4.04 -7.20
CA GLY A 339 24.00 -3.40 -7.42
C GLY A 339 24.33 -3.10 -8.87
N GLN A 340 23.34 -3.14 -9.79
CA GLN A 340 23.56 -2.85 -11.21
C GLN A 340 23.15 -1.44 -11.62
N ASP A 341 22.64 -0.63 -10.73
CA ASP A 341 22.14 0.73 -11.01
C ASP A 341 21.19 0.80 -12.21
N LYS A 342 20.29 -0.19 -12.36
CA LYS A 342 19.50 -0.40 -13.58
C LYS A 342 17.99 -0.24 -13.39
N VAL A 343 17.48 -0.55 -12.20
CA VAL A 343 16.05 -0.65 -11.95
C VAL A 343 15.40 0.72 -11.78
N ASN A 344 14.08 0.79 -12.01
CA ASN A 344 13.30 2.00 -11.81
C ASN A 344 13.12 2.28 -10.30
N PRO A 345 13.59 3.42 -9.77
CA PRO A 345 13.38 3.79 -8.35
C PRO A 345 12.02 4.43 -8.09
N GLY A 346 11.19 4.62 -9.09
CA GLY A 346 9.96 5.41 -9.07
C GLY A 346 8.96 4.97 -8.01
N SER A 347 8.80 3.66 -7.79
CA SER A 347 7.88 3.14 -6.76
C SER A 347 8.28 3.62 -5.34
N LEU A 348 9.56 3.56 -4.99
CA LEU A 348 10.03 4.02 -3.69
C LEU A 348 10.03 5.55 -3.57
N ILE A 349 10.37 6.27 -4.65
CA ILE A 349 10.30 7.73 -4.72
C ILE A 349 8.85 8.21 -4.52
N LEU A 350 7.88 7.59 -5.20
CA LEU A 350 6.47 7.93 -5.04
C LEU A 350 5.90 7.49 -3.67
N SER A 351 6.45 6.44 -3.06
CA SER A 351 6.13 6.10 -1.67
C SER A 351 6.64 7.19 -0.70
N ALA A 352 7.80 7.77 -0.98
CA ALA A 352 8.30 8.92 -0.22
C ALA A 352 7.49 10.20 -0.50
N GLU A 353 6.97 10.37 -1.70
CA GLU A 353 5.99 11.43 -2.01
C GLU A 353 4.73 11.30 -1.12
N MET A 354 4.18 10.10 -0.99
CA MET A 354 3.07 9.84 -0.05
C MET A 354 3.46 10.14 1.40
N MET A 355 4.69 9.79 1.81
CA MET A 355 5.21 10.09 3.14
C MET A 355 5.25 11.60 3.39
N LEU A 356 5.73 12.38 2.44
CA LEU A 356 5.76 13.85 2.55
C LEU A 356 4.35 14.43 2.68
N ARG A 357 3.37 13.98 1.91
CA ARG A 357 1.96 14.38 2.07
C ARG A 357 1.40 14.00 3.43
N HIS A 358 1.71 12.79 3.90
CA HIS A 358 1.29 12.32 5.23
C HIS A 358 1.88 13.20 6.36
N MET A 359 3.09 13.72 6.17
CA MET A 359 3.71 14.69 7.07
C MET A 359 3.23 16.14 6.87
N GLY A 360 2.34 16.41 5.91
CA GLY A 360 1.88 17.77 5.58
C GLY A 360 2.90 18.61 4.79
N TRP A 361 3.88 17.98 4.17
CA TRP A 361 4.89 18.65 3.34
C TRP A 361 4.54 18.58 1.86
N THR A 362 3.36 19.12 1.54
CA THR A 362 2.72 18.99 0.22
C THR A 362 3.51 19.65 -0.91
N GLU A 363 4.17 20.77 -0.63
CA GLU A 363 4.97 21.49 -1.65
C GLU A 363 6.15 20.66 -2.12
N ALA A 364 6.82 19.94 -1.20
CA ALA A 364 7.91 19.03 -1.57
C ALA A 364 7.40 17.79 -2.32
N ALA A 365 6.24 17.27 -1.93
CA ALA A 365 5.57 16.17 -2.62
C ALA A 365 5.19 16.55 -4.06
N ASP A 366 4.65 17.75 -4.27
CA ASP A 366 4.29 18.26 -5.60
C ASP A 366 5.50 18.42 -6.51
N LEU A 367 6.66 18.80 -5.98
CA LEU A 367 7.92 18.86 -6.74
C LEU A 367 8.35 17.46 -7.21
N ILE A 368 8.22 16.42 -6.38
CA ILE A 368 8.53 15.04 -6.78
C ILE A 368 7.63 14.60 -7.94
N VAL A 369 6.34 14.90 -7.85
CA VAL A 369 5.38 14.59 -8.93
C VAL A 369 5.76 15.30 -10.21
N SER A 370 5.98 16.61 -10.15
CA SER A 370 6.38 17.41 -11.31
C SER A 370 7.69 16.90 -11.94
N GLY A 371 8.66 16.55 -11.09
CA GLY A 371 9.93 15.98 -11.54
C GLY A 371 9.76 14.63 -12.24
N MET A 372 8.92 13.75 -11.69
CA MET A 372 8.61 12.45 -12.29
C MET A 372 7.93 12.62 -13.66
N GLU A 373 6.89 13.45 -13.73
CA GLU A 373 6.19 13.74 -14.99
C GLU A 373 7.11 14.40 -16.02
N GLY A 374 7.97 15.32 -15.60
CA GLY A 374 8.95 15.97 -16.46
C GLY A 374 9.95 14.99 -17.06
N ALA A 375 10.53 14.12 -16.26
CA ALA A 375 11.49 13.11 -16.73
C ALA A 375 10.85 12.10 -17.71
N ILE A 376 9.64 11.63 -17.41
CA ILE A 376 8.89 10.70 -18.29
C ILE A 376 8.51 11.39 -19.59
N SER A 377 7.98 12.61 -19.54
CA SER A 377 7.60 13.39 -20.72
C SER A 377 8.81 13.74 -21.62
N ALA A 378 9.98 13.95 -21.01
CA ALA A 378 11.23 14.12 -21.72
C ALA A 378 11.78 12.81 -22.31
N LYS A 379 11.12 11.67 -22.02
CA LYS A 379 11.55 10.32 -22.42
C LYS A 379 12.94 9.92 -21.90
N THR A 380 13.37 10.49 -20.80
CA THR A 380 14.61 10.13 -20.08
C THR A 380 14.25 9.17 -18.96
N VAL A 381 14.28 7.86 -19.24
CA VAL A 381 13.62 6.84 -18.43
C VAL A 381 14.47 5.59 -18.24
N THR A 382 14.10 4.77 -17.28
CA THR A 382 14.72 3.46 -17.04
C THR A 382 14.28 2.40 -18.04
N TYR A 383 14.96 1.26 -18.08
CA TYR A 383 14.83 0.18 -19.07
C TYR A 383 13.39 -0.38 -19.20
N ASP A 384 12.61 -0.33 -18.15
CA ASP A 384 11.23 -0.84 -18.11
C ASP A 384 10.30 0.01 -18.98
N PHE A 385 10.51 1.32 -19.02
CA PHE A 385 9.78 2.24 -19.89
C PHE A 385 10.45 2.40 -21.26
N GLU A 386 11.79 2.51 -21.32
CA GLU A 386 12.54 2.73 -22.57
C GLU A 386 12.16 1.69 -23.62
N ARG A 387 12.10 0.41 -23.28
CA ARG A 387 11.72 -0.68 -24.20
C ARG A 387 10.30 -0.59 -24.76
N LEU A 388 9.45 0.28 -24.23
CA LEU A 388 8.03 0.45 -24.58
C LEU A 388 7.76 1.83 -25.21
N MET A 389 8.80 2.69 -25.34
CA MET A 389 8.69 4.06 -25.84
C MET A 389 9.59 4.23 -27.05
N ASP A 390 9.07 4.84 -28.10
CA ASP A 390 9.88 5.23 -29.27
C ASP A 390 10.76 6.44 -28.93
N ASP A 391 12.03 6.40 -29.36
CA ASP A 391 13.02 7.48 -29.18
C ASP A 391 13.25 7.89 -27.71
N ALA A 392 13.18 6.94 -26.79
CA ALA A 392 13.51 7.19 -25.38
C ALA A 392 15.01 7.03 -25.11
N GLU A 393 15.52 7.85 -24.21
CA GLU A 393 16.89 7.76 -23.68
C GLU A 393 16.88 6.85 -22.46
N LEU A 394 17.69 5.78 -22.53
CA LEU A 394 17.88 4.85 -21.43
C LEU A 394 18.75 5.46 -20.34
N LEU A 395 18.21 5.61 -19.15
CA LEU A 395 18.93 6.02 -17.96
C LEU A 395 19.13 4.86 -16.97
N SER A 396 20.19 4.93 -16.20
CA SER A 396 20.36 4.10 -15.00
C SER A 396 19.43 4.55 -13.87
N CYS A 397 19.36 3.77 -12.79
CA CYS A 397 18.58 4.12 -11.60
C CYS A 397 18.97 5.49 -11.02
N SER A 398 20.29 5.72 -10.84
CA SER A 398 20.79 6.97 -10.29
C SER A 398 20.64 8.16 -11.24
N GLU A 399 20.80 7.94 -12.56
CA GLU A 399 20.58 8.98 -13.56
C GLU A 399 19.11 9.38 -13.67
N PHE A 400 18.18 8.42 -13.53
CA PHE A 400 16.76 8.73 -13.52
C PHE A 400 16.36 9.56 -12.27
N GLY A 401 16.93 9.27 -11.10
CA GLY A 401 16.78 10.14 -9.92
C GLY A 401 17.24 11.58 -10.20
N LYS A 402 18.39 11.76 -10.85
CA LYS A 402 18.90 13.10 -11.25
C LYS A 402 18.01 13.76 -12.29
N ALA A 403 17.47 13.00 -13.25
CA ALA A 403 16.51 13.52 -14.22
C ALA A 403 15.24 14.05 -13.51
N ILE A 404 14.69 13.29 -12.54
CA ILE A 404 13.57 13.76 -11.73
C ILE A 404 13.91 15.07 -11.02
N ILE A 405 15.08 15.16 -10.35
CA ILE A 405 15.51 16.37 -9.65
C ILE A 405 15.64 17.57 -10.61
N SER A 406 16.10 17.35 -11.82
CA SER A 406 16.28 18.43 -12.79
C SER A 406 14.98 19.02 -13.33
N HIS A 407 13.86 18.27 -13.20
CA HIS A 407 12.54 18.68 -13.66
C HIS A 407 11.61 19.17 -12.52
N MET A 408 12.08 19.21 -11.27
CA MET A 408 11.33 19.73 -10.12
C MET A 408 11.01 21.23 -10.20
#